data_339e538f211fa359aad7e799966aacca
#
_entry.id   339e538f211fa359aad7e799966aacca
#
_cell.length_a   1.000
_cell.length_b   1.000
_cell.length_c   1.000
_cell.angle_alpha   90.00
_cell.angle_beta   90.00
_cell.angle_gamma   90.00
#
_symmetry.space_group_name_H-M   'P 1'
#
loop_
_entity.id
_entity.type
_entity.pdbx_description
1 polymer ?
#
loop_
_entity_poly.entity_id
_entity_poly.type
_entity_poly.pdbx_seq_one_letter_code
_entity_poly.pdbx_strand_id
1 'polypeptide(L)'
;MTTRKKERGAVAVEMAILLPLLLLILVGIIEFGRVLNVQVSLTQAAREGARYAAVNYDKGGLNVSGVALAAAPSLNGLGVTVTDNASSCKPGSNVKVTTSVSLTSISGFLDAGFFGSPGLFPMNLKGEGVMRCGG
;
A
#
# COMPACT_ATOMS: atom_id res chain seq x y z
N MET A 1 -9.27 -56.96 -2.48
CA MET A 1 -8.94 -55.93 -1.48
C MET A 1 -7.76 -55.00 -1.86
N THR A 2 -7.27 -55.04 -3.07
CA THR A 2 -6.08 -54.27 -3.53
C THR A 2 -6.41 -52.93 -4.23
N THR A 3 -7.65 -52.65 -4.58
CA THR A 3 -8.07 -51.45 -5.30
C THR A 3 -8.06 -50.18 -4.41
N ARG A 4 -8.44 -50.29 -3.15
CA ARG A 4 -8.45 -49.13 -2.21
C ARG A 4 -7.06 -48.49 -1.92
N LYS A 5 -5.96 -49.23 -2.06
CA LYS A 5 -4.61 -48.70 -1.85
C LYS A 5 -4.13 -47.87 -3.06
N LYS A 6 -4.55 -48.25 -4.29
CA LYS A 6 -4.22 -47.48 -5.50
C LYS A 6 -4.96 -46.18 -5.61
N GLU A 7 -6.21 -46.11 -5.20
CA GLU A 7 -7.02 -44.87 -5.17
C GLU A 7 -6.49 -43.88 -4.18
N ARG A 8 -6.04 -44.30 -2.99
CA ARG A 8 -5.39 -43.41 -2.00
C ARG A 8 -4.09 -42.79 -2.50
N GLY A 9 -3.32 -43.53 -3.30
CA GLY A 9 -2.10 -43.02 -3.93
C GLY A 9 -2.39 -41.96 -4.98
N ALA A 10 -3.41 -42.17 -5.81
CA ALA A 10 -3.82 -41.21 -6.85
C ALA A 10 -4.29 -39.88 -6.23
N VAL A 11 -5.16 -39.95 -5.22
CA VAL A 11 -5.63 -38.77 -4.48
C VAL A 11 -4.48 -38.02 -3.80
N ALA A 12 -3.50 -38.73 -3.24
CA ALA A 12 -2.35 -38.09 -2.61
C ALA A 12 -1.49 -37.33 -3.63
N VAL A 13 -1.29 -37.84 -4.83
CA VAL A 13 -0.56 -37.17 -5.91
C VAL A 13 -1.34 -35.94 -6.42
N GLU A 14 -2.65 -36.06 -6.57
CA GLU A 14 -3.51 -34.95 -6.96
C GLU A 14 -3.45 -33.78 -5.94
N MET A 15 -3.56 -34.11 -4.66
CA MET A 15 -3.45 -33.11 -3.58
C MET A 15 -2.04 -32.50 -3.52
N ALA A 16 -0.99 -33.28 -3.79
CA ALA A 16 0.38 -32.77 -3.81
C ALA A 16 0.63 -31.73 -4.90
N ILE A 17 -0.12 -31.76 -6.00
CA ILE A 17 -0.05 -30.77 -7.08
C ILE A 17 -0.97 -29.58 -6.80
N LEU A 18 -2.18 -29.82 -6.30
CA LEU A 18 -3.18 -28.77 -6.06
C LEU A 18 -2.82 -27.88 -4.88
N LEU A 19 -2.25 -28.45 -3.80
CA LEU A 19 -1.97 -27.72 -2.56
C LEU A 19 -0.96 -26.57 -2.78
N PRO A 20 0.18 -26.73 -3.45
CA PRO A 20 1.11 -25.62 -3.73
C PRO A 20 0.44 -24.53 -4.57
N LEU A 21 -0.39 -24.88 -5.54
CA LEU A 21 -1.09 -23.92 -6.39
C LEU A 21 -2.08 -23.09 -5.55
N LEU A 22 -2.82 -23.75 -4.67
CA LEU A 22 -3.79 -23.07 -3.78
C LEU A 22 -3.08 -22.14 -2.80
N LEU A 23 -1.95 -22.56 -2.22
CA LEU A 23 -1.13 -21.72 -1.35
C LEU A 23 -0.57 -20.51 -2.08
N LEU A 24 -0.14 -20.65 -3.33
CA LEU A 24 0.35 -19.55 -4.15
C LEU A 24 -0.74 -18.50 -4.39
N ILE A 25 -1.95 -18.95 -4.72
CA ILE A 25 -3.10 -18.05 -4.89
C ILE A 25 -3.43 -17.34 -3.56
N LEU A 26 -3.41 -18.06 -2.44
CA LEU A 26 -3.70 -17.49 -1.12
C LEU A 26 -2.67 -16.40 -0.75
N VAL A 27 -1.39 -16.67 -0.93
CA VAL A 27 -0.31 -15.69 -0.71
C VAL A 27 -0.51 -14.47 -1.61
N GLY A 28 -0.81 -14.68 -2.88
CA GLY A 28 -1.11 -13.60 -3.82
C GLY A 28 -2.26 -12.69 -3.35
N ILE A 29 -3.36 -13.26 -2.90
CA ILE A 29 -4.52 -12.50 -2.38
C ILE A 29 -4.13 -11.66 -1.16
N ILE A 30 -3.35 -12.20 -0.23
CA ILE A 30 -2.90 -11.50 0.98
C ILE A 30 -1.98 -10.33 0.61
N GLU A 31 -1.00 -10.56 -0.27
CA GLU A 31 -0.04 -9.52 -0.68
C GLU A 31 -0.74 -8.37 -1.42
N PHE A 32 -1.59 -8.67 -2.40
CA PHE A 32 -2.32 -7.64 -3.14
C PHE A 32 -3.35 -6.92 -2.27
N GLY A 33 -4.02 -7.63 -1.36
CA GLY A 33 -4.92 -7.01 -0.38
C GLY A 33 -4.19 -5.98 0.48
N ARG A 34 -2.97 -6.30 0.91
CA ARG A 34 -2.12 -5.35 1.65
C ARG A 34 -1.73 -4.14 0.80
N VAL A 35 -1.30 -4.34 -0.44
CA VAL A 35 -0.95 -3.25 -1.37
C VAL A 35 -2.12 -2.29 -1.54
N LEU A 36 -3.33 -2.80 -1.79
CA LEU A 36 -4.53 -1.98 -1.94
C LEU A 36 -4.87 -1.22 -0.66
N ASN A 37 -4.76 -1.85 0.51
CA ASN A 37 -5.00 -1.20 1.80
C ASN A 37 -4.02 -0.03 2.02
N VAL A 38 -2.73 -0.25 1.77
CA VAL A 38 -1.70 0.80 1.88
C VAL A 38 -1.96 1.92 0.87
N GLN A 39 -2.34 1.61 -0.37
CA GLN A 39 -2.65 2.61 -1.40
C GLN A 39 -3.83 3.51 -1.01
N VAL A 40 -4.90 2.93 -0.48
CA VAL A 40 -6.06 3.68 0.02
C VAL A 40 -5.66 4.57 1.19
N SER A 41 -4.89 4.03 2.15
CA SER A 41 -4.42 4.76 3.33
C SER A 41 -3.50 5.93 2.95
N LEU A 42 -2.59 5.76 1.99
CA LEU A 42 -1.75 6.85 1.46
C LEU A 42 -2.61 7.98 0.86
N THR A 43 -3.62 7.62 0.09
CA THR A 43 -4.52 8.61 -0.52
C THR A 43 -5.32 9.37 0.53
N GLN A 44 -5.81 8.68 1.57
CA GLN A 44 -6.51 9.32 2.69
C GLN A 44 -5.60 10.26 3.47
N ALA A 45 -4.39 9.82 3.80
CA ALA A 45 -3.38 10.64 4.48
C ALA A 45 -3.06 11.91 3.68
N ALA A 46 -2.82 11.78 2.37
CA ALA A 46 -2.54 12.92 1.51
C ALA A 46 -3.70 13.92 1.43
N ARG A 47 -4.93 13.44 1.35
CA ARG A 47 -6.13 14.29 1.32
C ARG A 47 -6.35 15.05 2.63
N GLU A 48 -6.18 14.38 3.77
CA GLU A 48 -6.35 15.03 5.07
C GLU A 48 -5.21 16.02 5.34
N GLY A 49 -3.98 15.70 4.96
CA GLY A 49 -2.86 16.65 4.99
C GLY A 49 -3.12 17.90 4.14
N ALA A 50 -3.62 17.71 2.90
CA ALA A 50 -3.96 18.81 2.00
C ALA A 50 -5.11 19.67 2.55
N ARG A 51 -6.14 19.05 3.13
CA ARG A 51 -7.26 19.74 3.78
C ARG A 51 -6.77 20.57 4.97
N TYR A 52 -5.95 19.99 5.83
CA TYR A 52 -5.37 20.69 6.97
C TYR A 52 -4.55 21.92 6.52
N ALA A 53 -3.70 21.77 5.53
CA ALA A 53 -2.90 22.84 4.98
C ALA A 53 -3.76 23.94 4.33
N ALA A 54 -4.79 23.55 3.58
CA ALA A 54 -5.70 24.49 2.92
C ALA A 54 -6.53 25.34 3.89
N VAL A 55 -6.97 24.75 5.01
CA VAL A 55 -7.77 25.45 6.02
C VAL A 55 -6.92 26.35 6.92
N ASN A 56 -5.66 25.96 7.17
CA ASN A 56 -4.76 26.67 8.07
C ASN A 56 -3.67 27.47 7.33
N TYR A 57 -3.90 27.82 6.07
CA TYR A 57 -2.91 28.44 5.18
C TYR A 57 -2.32 29.76 5.72
N ASP A 58 -3.04 30.45 6.60
CA ASP A 58 -2.67 31.72 7.26
C ASP A 58 -1.80 31.51 8.50
N LYS A 59 -1.67 30.27 8.97
CA LYS A 59 -0.89 29.93 10.15
C LYS A 59 0.51 29.46 9.76
N GLY A 60 1.52 30.01 10.39
CA GLY A 60 2.89 29.54 10.22
C GLY A 60 3.15 28.22 10.95
N GLY A 61 4.14 27.45 10.48
CA GLY A 61 4.61 26.26 11.17
C GLY A 61 3.66 25.06 11.12
N LEU A 62 2.97 24.86 10.00
CA LEU A 62 2.03 23.74 9.81
C LEU A 62 2.73 22.38 9.86
N ASN A 63 2.23 21.48 10.71
CA ASN A 63 2.68 20.09 10.75
C ASN A 63 1.81 19.21 9.85
N VAL A 64 1.94 19.41 8.52
CA VAL A 64 1.13 18.71 7.53
C VAL A 64 1.43 17.21 7.56
N SER A 65 2.70 16.82 7.70
CA SER A 65 3.10 15.40 7.74
C SER A 65 2.54 14.68 8.97
N GLY A 66 2.57 15.31 10.15
CA GLY A 66 2.00 14.75 11.37
C GLY A 66 0.50 14.52 11.25
N VAL A 67 -0.25 15.48 10.71
CA VAL A 67 -1.70 15.34 10.49
C VAL A 67 -2.02 14.27 9.45
N ALA A 68 -1.29 14.25 8.34
CA ALA A 68 -1.47 13.25 7.30
C ALA A 68 -1.26 11.82 7.83
N LEU A 69 -0.19 11.57 8.58
CA LEU A 69 0.09 10.25 9.14
C LEU A 69 -0.88 9.86 10.27
N ALA A 70 -1.33 10.83 11.08
CA ALA A 70 -2.33 10.58 12.11
C ALA A 70 -3.70 10.16 11.52
N ALA A 71 -4.03 10.61 10.31
CA ALA A 71 -5.25 10.24 9.61
C ALA A 71 -5.23 8.80 9.05
N ALA A 72 -4.06 8.16 8.99
CA ALA A 72 -3.90 6.80 8.47
C ALA A 72 -2.96 5.97 9.35
N PRO A 73 -3.42 5.51 10.53
CA PRO A 73 -2.60 4.75 11.49
C PRO A 73 -2.04 3.45 10.92
N SER A 74 -2.67 2.88 9.90
CA SER A 74 -2.20 1.68 9.19
C SER A 74 -0.87 1.87 8.47
N LEU A 75 -0.43 3.11 8.28
CA LEU A 75 0.85 3.46 7.66
C LEU A 75 2.01 3.52 8.67
N ASN A 76 1.72 3.44 9.97
CA ASN A 76 2.75 3.50 11.00
C ASN A 76 3.77 2.37 10.82
N GLY A 77 5.04 2.72 10.92
CA GLY A 77 6.16 1.76 10.78
C GLY A 77 6.54 1.41 9.33
N LEU A 78 5.82 1.91 8.31
CA LEU A 78 6.14 1.64 6.91
C LEU A 78 7.18 2.60 6.31
N GLY A 79 7.63 3.63 7.05
CA GLY A 79 8.59 4.60 6.52
C GLY A 79 8.01 5.50 5.43
N VAL A 80 6.75 5.95 5.61
CA VAL A 80 6.07 6.85 4.66
C VAL A 80 6.72 8.22 4.65
N THR A 81 7.04 8.71 3.47
CA THR A 81 7.51 10.07 3.23
C THR A 81 6.33 10.95 2.82
N VAL A 82 6.20 12.11 3.46
CA VAL A 82 5.18 13.12 3.13
C VAL A 82 5.89 14.36 2.61
N THR A 83 5.48 14.82 1.44
CA THR A 83 5.96 16.07 0.82
C THR A 83 4.77 16.97 0.51
N ASP A 84 4.91 18.26 0.76
CA ASP A 84 3.85 19.24 0.53
C ASP A 84 4.42 20.57 0.01
N ASN A 85 3.55 21.41 -0.52
CA ASN A 85 3.83 22.78 -0.89
C ASN A 85 3.02 23.79 -0.04
N ALA A 86 2.71 23.43 1.21
CA ALA A 86 1.86 24.22 2.08
C ALA A 86 2.42 25.64 2.34
N SER A 87 3.73 25.83 2.30
CA SER A 87 4.39 27.13 2.44
C SER A 87 4.03 28.14 1.34
N SER A 88 3.60 27.66 0.18
CA SER A 88 3.17 28.49 -0.95
C SER A 88 1.64 28.65 -1.06
N CYS A 89 0.90 28.17 -0.07
CA CYS A 89 -0.56 28.21 -0.04
C CYS A 89 -1.06 29.65 0.16
N LYS A 90 -1.77 30.19 -0.81
CA LYS A 90 -2.42 31.53 -0.80
C LYS A 90 -3.88 31.39 -1.20
N PRO A 91 -4.77 32.30 -0.78
CA PRO A 91 -6.17 32.27 -1.20
C PRO A 91 -6.29 32.13 -2.71
N GLY A 92 -7.02 31.11 -3.16
CA GLY A 92 -7.20 30.83 -4.59
C GLY A 92 -6.13 29.93 -5.24
N SER A 93 -4.99 29.66 -4.60
CA SER A 93 -4.01 28.69 -5.05
C SER A 93 -4.37 27.28 -4.60
N ASN A 94 -3.66 26.26 -5.13
CA ASN A 94 -3.83 24.88 -4.70
C ASN A 94 -2.65 24.42 -3.85
N VAL A 95 -2.95 23.75 -2.75
CA VAL A 95 -1.96 22.99 -2.00
C VAL A 95 -2.03 21.53 -2.42
N LYS A 96 -0.86 20.94 -2.63
CA LYS A 96 -0.69 19.53 -2.98
C LYS A 96 0.14 18.85 -1.88
N VAL A 97 -0.36 17.73 -1.40
CA VAL A 97 0.34 16.84 -0.48
C VAL A 97 0.52 15.49 -1.16
N THR A 98 1.73 14.98 -1.14
CA THR A 98 2.08 13.68 -1.69
C THR A 98 2.65 12.80 -0.59
N THR A 99 2.08 11.63 -0.44
CA THR A 99 2.59 10.58 0.45
C THR A 99 3.20 9.47 -0.40
N SER A 100 4.34 8.92 0.00
CA SER A 100 4.98 7.84 -0.74
C SER A 100 5.62 6.83 0.19
N VAL A 101 5.63 5.57 -0.24
CA VAL A 101 6.26 4.46 0.48
C VAL A 101 6.78 3.43 -0.49
N SER A 102 7.92 2.82 -0.17
CA SER A 102 8.43 1.64 -0.85
C SER A 102 8.00 0.40 -0.05
N LEU A 103 7.07 -0.36 -0.61
CA LEU A 103 6.47 -1.52 0.04
C LEU A 103 7.18 -2.79 -0.40
N THR A 104 7.68 -3.56 0.57
CA THR A 104 8.29 -4.88 0.36
C THR A 104 7.24 -5.98 0.54
N SER A 105 7.45 -7.14 -0.08
CA SER A 105 6.64 -8.34 0.15
C SER A 105 6.75 -8.81 1.60
N ILE A 106 5.65 -9.35 2.16
CA ILE A 106 5.66 -9.99 3.49
C ILE A 106 6.23 -11.41 3.39
N SER A 107 5.86 -12.12 2.34
CA SER A 107 6.26 -13.50 2.13
C SER A 107 7.70 -13.64 1.59
N GLY A 108 8.26 -12.58 0.99
CA GLY A 108 9.51 -12.62 0.22
C GLY A 108 9.40 -13.42 -1.09
N PHE A 109 8.27 -14.09 -1.32
CA PHE A 109 8.07 -14.96 -2.48
C PHE A 109 7.93 -14.17 -3.78
N LEU A 110 7.30 -12.99 -3.70
CA LEU A 110 7.11 -12.10 -4.86
C LEU A 110 8.29 -11.14 -5.09
N ASP A 111 9.23 -11.07 -4.15
CA ASP A 111 10.49 -10.33 -4.32
C ASP A 111 11.46 -11.08 -5.25
N ALA A 112 11.50 -12.42 -5.13
CA ALA A 112 12.25 -13.27 -6.01
C ALA A 112 11.43 -13.48 -7.29
N GLY A 113 11.81 -12.82 -8.38
CA GLY A 113 11.10 -12.95 -9.65
C GLY A 113 10.85 -14.41 -10.01
N PHE A 114 9.62 -14.72 -10.44
CA PHE A 114 9.23 -16.05 -10.89
C PHE A 114 9.73 -16.26 -12.33
N PHE A 115 10.38 -17.37 -12.60
CA PHE A 115 10.92 -17.72 -13.94
C PHE A 115 11.92 -16.70 -14.54
N GLY A 116 12.75 -16.05 -13.70
CA GLY A 116 13.79 -15.13 -14.20
C GLY A 116 13.29 -13.74 -14.59
N SER A 117 12.03 -13.42 -14.34
CA SER A 117 11.51 -12.05 -14.45
C SER A 117 11.87 -11.24 -13.20
N PRO A 118 12.00 -9.90 -13.31
CA PRO A 118 12.19 -9.04 -12.12
C PRO A 118 11.01 -9.22 -11.17
N GLY A 119 11.28 -9.27 -9.87
CA GLY A 119 10.25 -9.38 -8.84
C GLY A 119 9.24 -8.24 -8.90
N LEU A 120 8.02 -8.48 -8.41
CA LEU A 120 6.96 -7.46 -8.32
C LEU A 120 7.25 -6.44 -7.23
N PHE A 121 8.05 -6.78 -6.25
CA PHE A 121 8.46 -5.94 -5.12
C PHE A 121 9.97 -5.61 -5.18
N PRO A 122 10.38 -4.47 -4.60
CA PRO A 122 9.58 -3.49 -3.87
C PRO A 122 8.69 -2.64 -4.78
N MET A 123 7.46 -2.36 -4.34
CA MET A 123 6.52 -1.49 -5.05
C MET A 123 6.53 -0.08 -4.45
N ASN A 124 6.74 0.93 -5.29
CA ASN A 124 6.64 2.34 -4.88
C ASN A 124 5.20 2.82 -5.02
N LEU A 125 4.53 3.00 -3.89
CA LEU A 125 3.15 3.48 -3.82
C LEU A 125 3.13 4.97 -3.51
N LYS A 126 2.17 5.70 -4.12
CA LYS A 126 1.98 7.14 -3.91
C LYS A 126 0.51 7.45 -3.71
N GLY A 127 0.23 8.34 -2.75
CA GLY A 127 -1.06 8.99 -2.60
C GLY A 127 -0.92 10.49 -2.83
N GLU A 128 -1.88 11.11 -3.49
CA GLU A 128 -1.90 12.56 -3.72
C GLU A 128 -3.23 13.14 -3.24
N GLY A 129 -3.13 14.28 -2.56
CA GLY A 129 -4.25 15.11 -2.16
C GLY A 129 -4.03 16.53 -2.64
N VAL A 130 -5.03 17.12 -3.29
CA VAL A 130 -5.00 18.51 -3.74
C VAL A 130 -6.23 19.22 -3.21
N MET A 131 -6.03 20.39 -2.59
CA MET A 131 -7.10 21.23 -2.06
C MET A 131 -6.84 22.69 -2.42
N ARG A 132 -7.92 23.48 -2.53
CA ARG A 132 -7.82 24.91 -2.76
C ARG A 132 -7.62 25.64 -1.43
N CYS A 133 -6.64 26.54 -1.40
CA CYS A 133 -6.33 27.33 -0.22
C CYS A 133 -7.36 28.44 0.00
N GLY A 134 -7.86 28.56 1.23
CA GLY A 134 -8.79 29.62 1.64
C GLY A 134 -10.19 29.51 1.02
N GLY A 135 -10.59 28.32 0.56
CA GLY A 135 -11.90 28.08 -0.06
C GLY A 135 -12.68 26.98 0.65
#